data_cbbe9f8796ae937c4078643f09e11e73
#
_entry.id   cbbe9f8796ae937c4078643f09e11e73
#
_cell.length_a   1.000
_cell.length_b   1.000
_cell.length_c   1.000
_cell.angle_alpha   90.00
_cell.angle_beta   90.00
_cell.angle_gamma   90.00
#
_symmetry.space_group_name_H-M   'P 1'
#
loop_
_entity.id
_entity.type
_entity.pdbx_description
1 polymer ?
#
loop_
_entity_poly.entity_id
_entity_poly.type
_entity_poly.pdbx_seq_one_letter_code
_entity_poly.pdbx_strand_id
1 'polypeptide(L)'
;MRLVAVNRASIRLLGEESDVVLRQRGGEFLQCVNSAHGCGKSTRCPDCVLREATRFAVAGTEPTRQRTKLEVVDRDSVREMHALITASPVVYEGANRVLLCIEDLTALLATTDVLPICMHCKKVRDSELWLQIEAYLDSHLDLKLSHGICPDCAKRLYPDEETRV
;
A
#
# COMPACT_ATOMS: atom_id res chain seq x y z
N MET A 1 12.82 1.77 -17.58
CA MET A 1 11.35 1.74 -17.75
C MET A 1 10.91 3.10 -18.23
N ARG A 2 10.23 3.17 -19.38
CA ARG A 2 9.63 4.40 -19.93
C ARG A 2 8.14 4.15 -20.14
N LEU A 3 7.32 5.17 -19.97
CA LEU A 3 5.88 5.09 -20.17
C LEU A 3 5.57 5.08 -21.67
N VAL A 4 4.67 4.21 -22.07
CA VAL A 4 4.17 4.08 -23.46
C VAL A 4 2.70 4.43 -23.56
N ALA A 5 1.95 4.27 -22.47
CA ALA A 5 0.55 4.64 -22.37
C ALA A 5 0.22 4.99 -20.91
N VAL A 6 -0.76 5.88 -20.74
CA VAL A 6 -1.32 6.26 -19.43
C VAL A 6 -2.83 6.44 -19.60
N ASN A 7 -3.59 6.20 -18.53
CA ASN A 7 -5.02 6.44 -18.53
C ASN A 7 -5.36 7.83 -17.95
N ARG A 8 -6.62 8.25 -18.10
CA ARG A 8 -7.10 9.54 -17.60
C ARG A 8 -7.00 9.66 -16.08
N ALA A 9 -7.11 8.55 -15.33
CA ALA A 9 -6.99 8.56 -13.88
C ALA A 9 -5.55 8.90 -13.45
N SER A 10 -4.54 8.33 -14.14
CA SER A 10 -3.13 8.64 -13.88
C SER A 10 -2.82 10.13 -14.14
N ILE A 11 -3.37 10.70 -15.20
CA ILE A 11 -3.22 12.13 -15.51
C ILE A 11 -3.84 13.01 -14.43
N ARG A 12 -5.04 12.67 -13.97
CA ARG A 12 -5.72 13.40 -12.89
C ARG A 12 -4.97 13.33 -11.54
N LEU A 13 -4.40 12.18 -11.25
CA LEU A 13 -3.65 11.97 -10.00
C LEU A 13 -2.44 12.90 -9.91
N LEU A 14 -1.85 13.26 -11.06
CA LEU A 14 -0.59 13.98 -11.11
C LEU A 14 -0.72 15.41 -11.68
N GLY A 15 -1.90 15.78 -12.18
CA GLY A 15 -2.17 17.14 -12.67
C GLY A 15 -1.42 17.55 -13.94
N GLU A 16 -0.88 16.58 -14.71
CA GLU A 16 -0.11 16.85 -15.92
C GLU A 16 -0.93 16.63 -17.22
N GLU A 17 -0.53 17.30 -18.32
CA GLU A 17 -1.12 17.08 -19.64
C GLU A 17 -0.59 15.80 -20.28
N SER A 18 -1.47 15.07 -20.99
CA SER A 18 -1.21 13.71 -21.48
C SER A 18 0.00 13.57 -22.43
N ASP A 19 0.28 14.59 -23.22
CA ASP A 19 1.31 14.48 -24.27
C ASP A 19 2.74 14.62 -23.74
N VAL A 20 2.90 15.29 -22.59
CA VAL A 20 4.20 15.48 -21.92
C VAL A 20 4.65 14.21 -21.18
N VAL A 21 3.69 13.36 -20.81
CA VAL A 21 3.90 12.19 -19.94
C VAL A 21 4.52 11.00 -20.67
N LEU A 22 4.23 10.86 -21.97
CA LEU A 22 4.76 9.76 -22.76
C LEU A 22 6.27 9.88 -22.93
N ARG A 23 6.97 8.75 -22.75
CA ARG A 23 8.43 8.58 -22.75
C ARG A 23 9.14 9.00 -21.47
N GLN A 24 8.47 9.63 -20.50
CA GLN A 24 9.02 9.84 -19.16
C GLN A 24 9.32 8.49 -18.47
N ARG A 25 10.20 8.51 -17.49
CA ARG A 25 10.40 7.37 -16.60
C ARG A 25 9.38 7.41 -15.47
N GLY A 26 9.05 6.25 -14.91
CA GLY A 26 8.02 6.15 -13.89
C GLY A 26 8.19 7.08 -12.69
N GLY A 27 9.42 7.31 -12.23
CA GLY A 27 9.66 8.24 -11.12
C GLY A 27 9.55 9.72 -11.53
N GLU A 28 9.84 10.06 -12.77
CA GLU A 28 9.65 11.41 -13.31
C GLU A 28 8.17 11.70 -13.44
N PHE A 29 7.41 10.76 -13.98
CA PHE A 29 5.95 10.84 -14.07
C PHE A 29 5.29 10.98 -12.69
N LEU A 30 5.73 10.21 -11.70
CA LEU A 30 5.19 10.28 -10.33
C LEU A 30 5.73 11.46 -9.53
N GLN A 31 6.58 12.30 -10.12
CA GLN A 31 7.25 13.38 -9.41
C GLN A 31 7.97 12.90 -8.15
N CYS A 32 8.58 11.69 -8.22
CA CYS A 32 9.30 11.10 -7.10
C CYS A 32 10.45 12.01 -6.66
N VAL A 33 10.57 12.26 -5.38
CA VAL A 33 11.64 13.10 -4.79
C VAL A 33 13.04 12.64 -5.23
N ASN A 34 13.20 11.33 -5.45
CA ASN A 34 14.46 10.73 -5.90
C ASN A 34 14.71 10.87 -7.42
N SER A 35 13.81 11.50 -8.16
CA SER A 35 13.95 11.70 -9.61
C SER A 35 14.50 13.08 -10.02
N ALA A 36 14.87 13.95 -9.09
CA ALA A 36 15.37 15.30 -9.36
C ALA A 36 16.53 15.35 -10.39
N HIS A 37 17.41 14.35 -10.39
CA HIS A 37 18.48 14.21 -11.39
C HIS A 37 18.21 13.11 -12.43
N GLY A 38 16.96 12.70 -12.57
CA GLY A 38 16.49 11.62 -13.43
C GLY A 38 16.21 10.32 -12.67
N CYS A 39 15.08 9.70 -12.97
CA CYS A 39 14.66 8.46 -12.34
C CYS A 39 15.71 7.34 -12.53
N GLY A 40 16.09 6.69 -11.44
CA GLY A 40 17.07 5.60 -11.42
C GLY A 40 18.50 6.05 -11.15
N LYS A 41 18.74 7.32 -10.86
CA LYS A 41 20.10 7.87 -10.58
C LYS A 41 20.38 8.13 -9.10
N SER A 42 19.37 8.21 -8.26
CA SER A 42 19.54 8.39 -6.81
C SER A 42 20.06 7.10 -6.15
N THR A 43 20.77 7.24 -5.05
CA THR A 43 21.25 6.13 -4.21
C THR A 43 20.12 5.27 -3.63
N ARG A 44 18.91 5.79 -3.54
CA ARG A 44 17.69 5.06 -3.12
C ARG A 44 17.00 4.29 -4.25
N CYS A 45 17.39 4.51 -5.50
CA CYS A 45 16.75 3.88 -6.65
C CYS A 45 16.99 2.37 -6.80
N PRO A 46 18.08 1.75 -6.29
CA PRO A 46 18.22 0.29 -6.28
C PRO A 46 17.08 -0.41 -5.53
N ASP A 47 16.61 0.16 -4.42
CA ASP A 47 15.56 -0.42 -3.55
C ASP A 47 14.15 0.10 -3.90
N CYS A 48 13.99 0.65 -5.10
CA CYS A 48 12.70 1.20 -5.54
C CYS A 48 11.70 0.09 -5.87
N VAL A 49 10.61 0.06 -5.11
CA VAL A 49 9.51 -0.91 -5.24
C VAL A 49 8.91 -0.94 -6.65
N LEU A 50 8.71 0.22 -7.29
CA LEU A 50 8.23 0.29 -8.68
C LEU A 50 9.16 -0.40 -9.66
N ARG A 51 10.45 -0.19 -9.48
CA ARG A 51 11.48 -0.79 -10.33
C ARG A 51 11.55 -2.30 -10.12
N GLU A 52 11.50 -2.73 -8.89
CA GLU A 52 11.50 -4.14 -8.51
C GLU A 52 10.27 -4.87 -9.07
N ALA A 53 9.06 -4.36 -8.80
CA ALA A 53 7.81 -4.91 -9.32
C ALA A 53 7.81 -5.00 -10.85
N THR A 54 8.29 -3.95 -11.53
CA THR A 54 8.40 -3.94 -13.00
C THR A 54 9.40 -4.99 -13.49
N ARG A 55 10.52 -5.19 -12.81
CA ARG A 55 11.54 -6.18 -13.17
C ARG A 55 11.00 -7.60 -13.08
N PHE A 56 10.26 -7.91 -12.01
CA PHE A 56 9.62 -9.22 -11.84
C PHE A 56 8.56 -9.47 -12.90
N ALA A 57 7.72 -8.48 -13.21
CA ALA A 57 6.72 -8.61 -14.25
C ALA A 57 7.34 -8.80 -15.65
N VAL A 58 8.47 -8.14 -15.97
CA VAL A 58 9.20 -8.35 -17.24
C VAL A 58 9.78 -9.77 -17.32
N ALA A 59 10.22 -10.34 -16.19
CA ALA A 59 10.75 -11.70 -16.15
C ALA A 59 9.66 -12.78 -16.33
N GLY A 60 8.39 -12.39 -16.48
CA GLY A 60 7.28 -13.32 -16.69
C GLY A 60 6.83 -14.05 -15.41
N THR A 61 7.23 -13.54 -14.25
CA THR A 61 6.75 -14.01 -12.96
C THR A 61 5.32 -13.53 -12.70
N GLU A 62 4.67 -14.08 -11.70
CA GLU A 62 3.30 -13.71 -11.33
C GLU A 62 3.18 -12.21 -11.01
N PRO A 63 1.97 -11.63 -11.21
CA PRO A 63 1.72 -10.24 -10.84
C PRO A 63 2.12 -9.97 -9.39
N THR A 64 2.89 -8.92 -9.16
CA THR A 64 3.25 -8.48 -7.81
C THR A 64 2.25 -7.44 -7.32
N ARG A 65 1.82 -7.56 -6.08
CA ARG A 65 0.96 -6.57 -5.43
C ARG A 65 1.50 -6.25 -4.04
N GLN A 66 1.95 -5.02 -3.84
CA GLN A 66 2.57 -4.62 -2.58
C GLN A 66 2.29 -3.17 -2.20
N ARG A 67 2.19 -2.94 -0.91
CA ARG A 67 2.06 -1.58 -0.36
C ARG A 67 3.43 -0.95 -0.22
N THR A 68 3.49 0.34 -0.48
CA THR A 68 4.71 1.13 -0.29
C THR A 68 4.37 2.58 0.06
N LYS A 69 5.36 3.30 0.55
CA LYS A 69 5.34 4.74 0.72
C LYS A 69 6.21 5.37 -0.36
N LEU A 70 5.67 6.35 -1.04
CA LEU A 70 6.36 7.13 -2.04
C LEU A 70 6.43 8.58 -1.57
N GLU A 71 7.61 9.17 -1.59
CA GLU A 71 7.79 10.62 -1.41
C GLU A 71 7.69 11.28 -2.78
N VAL A 72 6.65 12.08 -2.96
CA VAL A 72 6.36 12.77 -4.22
C VAL A 72 6.36 14.28 -4.01
N VAL A 73 6.81 15.00 -5.02
CA VAL A 73 6.77 16.46 -5.02
C VAL A 73 5.41 16.89 -5.55
N ASP A 74 4.66 17.64 -4.75
CA ASP A 74 3.41 18.26 -5.13
C ASP A 74 3.58 19.78 -5.08
N ARG A 75 3.66 20.40 -6.27
CA ARG A 75 4.01 21.81 -6.43
C ARG A 75 5.34 22.15 -5.75
N ASP A 76 5.32 22.79 -4.58
CA ASP A 76 6.51 23.22 -3.84
C ASP A 76 6.73 22.42 -2.54
N SER A 77 5.96 21.36 -2.32
CA SER A 77 6.03 20.55 -1.10
C SER A 77 6.29 19.09 -1.40
N VAL A 78 6.96 18.41 -0.48
CA VAL A 78 7.08 16.95 -0.51
C VAL A 78 5.95 16.36 0.32
N ARG A 79 5.17 15.46 -0.28
CA ARG A 79 4.17 14.68 0.43
C ARG A 79 4.47 13.19 0.41
N GLU A 80 4.11 12.51 1.48
CA GLU A 80 4.11 11.05 1.52
C GLU A 80 2.81 10.54 0.88
N MET A 81 2.93 9.66 -0.10
CA MET A 81 1.83 8.96 -0.73
C MET A 81 1.89 7.49 -0.35
N HIS A 82 0.86 7.00 0.32
CA HIS A 82 0.67 5.57 0.58
C HIS A 82 0.10 4.92 -0.67
N ALA A 83 0.85 4.07 -1.31
CA ALA A 83 0.46 3.46 -2.58
C ALA A 83 0.36 1.93 -2.48
N LEU A 84 -0.65 1.37 -3.15
CA LEU A 84 -0.70 -0.04 -3.48
C LEU A 84 -0.30 -0.19 -4.95
N ILE A 85 0.75 -0.95 -5.19
CA ILE A 85 1.33 -1.11 -6.51
C ILE A 85 1.09 -2.52 -7.00
N THR A 86 0.50 -2.65 -8.18
CA THR A 86 0.37 -3.92 -8.89
C THR A 86 1.08 -3.82 -10.23
N ALA A 87 1.97 -4.74 -10.51
CA ALA A 87 2.67 -4.87 -11.79
C ALA A 87 2.35 -6.21 -12.42
N SER A 88 1.89 -6.20 -13.68
CA SER A 88 1.51 -7.41 -14.42
C SER A 88 2.11 -7.38 -15.83
N PRO A 89 2.60 -8.52 -16.34
CA PRO A 89 3.00 -8.61 -17.73
C PRO A 89 1.76 -8.48 -18.64
N VAL A 90 1.91 -7.81 -19.77
CA VAL A 90 0.85 -7.60 -20.75
C VAL A 90 1.45 -7.50 -22.15
N VAL A 91 0.71 -7.95 -23.16
CA VAL A 91 1.05 -7.65 -24.56
C VAL A 91 0.27 -6.41 -24.97
N TYR A 92 0.99 -5.36 -25.37
CA TYR A 92 0.42 -4.11 -25.83
C TYR A 92 1.13 -3.67 -27.12
N GLU A 93 0.36 -3.38 -28.17
CA GLU A 93 0.87 -3.06 -29.52
C GLU A 93 1.90 -4.09 -30.03
N GLY A 94 1.61 -5.38 -29.84
CA GLY A 94 2.46 -6.49 -30.29
C GLY A 94 3.79 -6.64 -29.54
N ALA A 95 4.00 -5.90 -28.44
CA ALA A 95 5.22 -5.97 -27.64
C ALA A 95 4.92 -6.35 -26.17
N ASN A 96 5.83 -7.10 -25.56
CA ASN A 96 5.76 -7.39 -24.13
C ASN A 96 5.99 -6.10 -23.33
N ARG A 97 5.04 -5.77 -22.48
CA ARG A 97 5.01 -4.58 -21.63
C ARG A 97 4.64 -4.97 -20.19
N VAL A 98 4.69 -4.01 -19.30
CA VAL A 98 4.19 -4.14 -17.94
C VAL A 98 3.07 -3.14 -17.75
N LEU A 99 1.91 -3.64 -17.34
CA LEU A 99 0.83 -2.84 -16.79
C LEU A 99 1.16 -2.55 -15.33
N LEU A 100 1.29 -1.27 -15.01
CA LEU A 100 1.52 -0.81 -13.65
C LEU A 100 0.27 -0.08 -13.15
N CYS A 101 -0.41 -0.67 -12.16
CA CYS A 101 -1.50 -0.02 -11.44
C CYS A 101 -0.95 0.58 -10.15
N ILE A 102 -1.29 1.84 -9.89
CA ILE A 102 -0.94 2.56 -8.67
C ILE A 102 -2.23 3.09 -8.07
N GLU A 103 -2.57 2.59 -6.89
CA GLU A 103 -3.73 3.01 -6.12
C GLU A 103 -3.22 3.89 -4.97
N ASP A 104 -3.63 5.18 -4.93
CA ASP A 104 -3.31 6.08 -3.82
C ASP A 104 -4.26 5.77 -2.66
N LEU A 105 -3.70 5.23 -1.59
CA LEU A 105 -4.40 4.89 -0.36
C LEU A 105 -4.26 5.98 0.71
N THR A 106 -3.64 7.13 0.40
CA THR A 106 -3.30 8.15 1.40
C THR A 106 -4.53 8.67 2.10
N ALA A 107 -5.58 9.00 1.36
CA ALA A 107 -6.85 9.46 1.94
C ALA A 107 -7.53 8.37 2.79
N LEU A 108 -7.48 7.11 2.34
CA LEU A 108 -8.03 5.99 3.08
C LEU A 108 -7.30 5.74 4.40
N LEU A 109 -5.97 5.87 4.41
CA LEU A 109 -5.15 5.65 5.60
C LEU A 109 -5.07 6.89 6.51
N ALA A 110 -5.31 8.09 5.99
CA ALA A 110 -5.40 9.31 6.78
C ALA A 110 -6.66 9.35 7.67
N THR A 111 -7.69 8.57 7.32
CA THR A 111 -8.89 8.39 8.14
C THR A 111 -8.69 7.37 9.27
N THR A 112 -7.55 6.71 9.36
CA THR A 112 -7.19 5.93 10.53
C THR A 112 -6.79 6.88 11.66
N ASP A 113 -7.80 7.47 12.29
CA ASP A 113 -7.63 8.17 13.55
C ASP A 113 -6.95 7.27 14.55
N VAL A 114 -6.11 7.87 15.40
CA VAL A 114 -5.54 7.18 16.56
C VAL A 114 -6.72 6.60 17.35
N LEU A 115 -6.82 5.28 17.39
CA LEU A 115 -7.89 4.60 18.09
C LEU A 115 -7.64 4.70 19.61
N PRO A 116 -8.39 5.51 20.36
CA PRO A 116 -8.16 5.65 21.78
C PRO A 116 -8.57 4.37 22.49
N ILE A 117 -7.63 3.72 23.15
CA ILE A 117 -7.88 2.50 23.92
C ILE A 117 -7.68 2.78 25.40
N CYS A 118 -8.62 2.38 26.23
CA CYS A 118 -8.48 2.45 27.68
C CYS A 118 -7.31 1.58 28.13
N MET A 119 -6.33 2.17 28.79
CA MET A 119 -5.16 1.45 29.27
C MET A 119 -5.50 0.31 30.25
N HIS A 120 -6.58 0.47 31.01
CA HIS A 120 -7.01 -0.51 32.02
C HIS A 120 -7.90 -1.61 31.45
N CYS A 121 -9.08 -1.27 30.92
CA CYS A 121 -10.06 -2.27 30.49
C CYS A 121 -10.03 -2.59 29.00
N LYS A 122 -9.11 -1.99 28.23
CA LYS A 122 -8.89 -2.20 26.78
C LYS A 122 -10.10 -1.89 25.89
N LYS A 123 -11.13 -1.23 26.41
CA LYS A 123 -12.22 -0.73 25.59
C LYS A 123 -11.72 0.36 24.64
N VAL A 124 -12.29 0.40 23.46
CA VAL A 124 -12.02 1.37 22.40
C VAL A 124 -13.03 2.52 22.51
N ARG A 125 -12.56 3.75 22.40
CA ARG A 125 -13.43 4.91 22.34
C ARG A 125 -13.88 5.14 20.89
N ASP A 126 -15.17 5.03 20.69
CA ASP A 126 -15.84 5.35 19.44
C ASP A 126 -16.79 6.52 19.67
N SER A 127 -16.42 7.69 19.15
CA SER A 127 -17.14 8.94 19.42
C SER A 127 -17.29 9.19 20.93
N GLU A 128 -18.51 9.05 21.47
CA GLU A 128 -18.84 9.23 22.88
C GLU A 128 -18.92 7.91 23.68
N LEU A 129 -18.81 6.76 23.00
CA LEU A 129 -18.99 5.43 23.60
C LEU A 129 -17.69 4.67 23.80
N TRP A 130 -17.65 3.84 24.84
CA TRP A 130 -16.56 2.90 25.08
C TRP A 130 -17.03 1.48 24.78
N LEU A 131 -16.60 0.93 23.64
CA LEU A 131 -16.98 -0.39 23.14
C LEU A 131 -15.92 -1.43 23.48
N GLN A 132 -16.31 -2.68 23.56
CA GLN A 132 -15.34 -3.78 23.49
C GLN A 132 -14.70 -3.79 22.12
N ILE A 133 -13.43 -4.19 22.04
CA ILE A 133 -12.69 -4.15 20.78
C ILE A 133 -13.35 -5.00 19.69
N GLU A 134 -13.92 -6.16 20.09
CA GLU A 134 -14.64 -7.05 19.17
C GLU A 134 -15.86 -6.35 18.56
N ALA A 135 -16.65 -5.65 19.39
CA ALA A 135 -17.83 -4.92 18.95
C ALA A 135 -17.46 -3.73 18.04
N TYR A 136 -16.34 -3.07 18.33
CA TYR A 136 -15.81 -2.01 17.46
C TYR A 136 -15.39 -2.56 16.10
N LEU A 137 -14.64 -3.67 16.07
CA LEU A 137 -14.18 -4.31 14.83
C LEU A 137 -15.35 -4.83 13.98
N ASP A 138 -16.37 -5.40 14.59
CA ASP A 138 -17.58 -5.89 13.92
C ASP A 138 -18.38 -4.76 13.27
N SER A 139 -18.45 -3.59 13.92
CA SER A 139 -19.20 -2.45 13.42
C SER A 139 -18.49 -1.60 12.37
N HIS A 140 -17.15 -1.59 12.35
CA HIS A 140 -16.32 -0.71 11.49
C HIS A 140 -15.55 -1.43 10.40
N LEU A 141 -15.36 -2.75 10.55
CA LEU A 141 -14.63 -3.56 9.59
C LEU A 141 -15.49 -4.76 9.20
N ASP A 142 -15.56 -5.08 7.92
CA ASP A 142 -16.24 -6.29 7.42
C ASP A 142 -15.39 -7.54 7.74
N LEU A 143 -15.13 -7.78 9.04
CA LEU A 143 -14.31 -8.87 9.55
C LEU A 143 -15.17 -9.86 10.32
N LYS A 144 -15.06 -11.13 9.99
CA LYS A 144 -15.63 -12.21 10.80
C LYS A 144 -14.61 -12.62 11.86
N LEU A 145 -14.93 -12.35 13.12
CA LEU A 145 -14.10 -12.75 14.24
C LEU A 145 -14.39 -14.19 14.63
N SER A 146 -13.34 -15.00 14.84
CA SER A 146 -13.43 -16.29 15.48
C SER A 146 -12.72 -16.25 16.83
N HIS A 147 -13.29 -16.90 17.84
CA HIS A 147 -12.72 -16.95 19.17
C HIS A 147 -11.96 -18.26 19.36
N GLY A 148 -10.78 -18.15 19.97
CA GLY A 148 -9.95 -19.27 20.36
C GLY A 148 -9.22 -18.93 21.68
N ILE A 149 -8.54 -19.91 22.22
CA ILE A 149 -7.71 -19.74 23.41
C ILE A 149 -6.24 -19.86 23.01
N CYS A 150 -5.44 -18.85 23.32
CA CYS A 150 -3.99 -18.92 23.09
C CYS A 150 -3.33 -19.90 24.08
N PRO A 151 -2.15 -20.46 23.73
CA PRO A 151 -1.48 -21.45 24.58
C PRO A 151 -1.25 -21.00 26.02
N ASP A 152 -0.90 -19.73 26.23
CA ASP A 152 -0.66 -19.19 27.58
C ASP A 152 -1.95 -19.11 28.41
N CYS A 153 -3.06 -18.72 27.77
CA CYS A 153 -4.36 -18.73 28.45
C CYS A 153 -4.86 -20.16 28.68
N ALA A 154 -4.64 -21.08 27.76
CA ALA A 154 -5.00 -22.49 27.92
C ALA A 154 -4.30 -23.10 29.13
N LYS A 155 -2.98 -22.93 29.25
CA LYS A 155 -2.21 -23.39 30.40
C LYS A 155 -2.69 -22.84 31.72
N ARG A 156 -3.10 -21.57 31.75
CA ARG A 156 -3.58 -20.89 32.95
C ARG A 156 -4.98 -21.32 33.36
N LEU A 157 -5.87 -21.54 32.40
CA LEU A 157 -7.27 -21.86 32.64
C LEU A 157 -7.51 -23.37 32.81
N TYR A 158 -6.67 -24.19 32.19
CA TYR A 158 -6.77 -25.65 32.13
C TYR A 158 -5.40 -26.30 32.46
N PRO A 159 -4.86 -26.07 33.68
CA PRO A 159 -3.50 -26.54 34.02
C PRO A 159 -3.36 -28.05 33.99
N ASP A 160 -4.46 -28.81 34.11
CA ASP A 160 -4.45 -30.27 34.21
C ASP A 160 -4.58 -30.99 32.85
N GLU A 161 -4.67 -30.27 31.70
CA GLU A 161 -4.84 -30.88 30.39
C GLU A 161 -3.52 -31.09 29.60
N GLU A 162 -2.35 -30.97 30.21
CA GLU A 162 -1.05 -31.16 29.54
C GLU A 162 -0.77 -32.58 29.02
N THR A 163 -1.73 -33.53 29.09
CA THR A 163 -1.48 -34.93 28.74
C THR A 163 -2.32 -35.48 27.59
N ARG A 164 -2.90 -34.65 26.74
CA ARG A 164 -3.64 -35.15 25.55
C ARG A 164 -3.30 -34.36 24.29
N VAL A 165 -2.09 -34.59 23.77
CA VAL A 165 -1.75 -34.41 22.38
C VAL A 165 -0.96 -35.60 21.88
#